data_1ac7323766693a09920fd5387d93c2bd
#
_entry.id   1ac7323766693a09920fd5387d93c2bd
#
_cell.length_a   1.000
_cell.length_b   1.000
_cell.length_c   1.000
_cell.angle_alpha   90.00
_cell.angle_beta   90.00
_cell.angle_gamma   90.00
#
_symmetry.space_group_name_H-M   'P 1'
#
loop_
_entity.id
_entity.type
_entity.pdbx_description
1 polymer ?
#
loop_
_entity_poly.entity_id
_entity_poly.type
_entity_poly.pdbx_seq_one_letter_code
_entity_poly.pdbx_strand_id
1 'polypeptide(L)'
;MASFDYDVVIIGSGFGGSVAALRAAEKGYRVGVMESGRRWKDEDIPKTQWDLPHFLWMPAAELYGIQRIEYLDDVLILSGAGVGGGSHVYANTLYVPPKQFFDAPEWSGITDWGDELAPHLDQASRMLGVVRYPYMPTDVDRVLQEVATEIGRGETFNKAPVGVYFGSPGVEADDPYFGGVGPSRTGCISCGNCNIGCGHNAKNKLTTNYLYLAEKLGVEIHELHEVHELVPLDGGGFAIHARHPGWAQRAAQRHRRTYTAEQVIVAAHAYGSAKLLHHMQHTGRLRGLSGELGQRARTNSEQLLAVTRTHGEWERDPEKTHITPGSVAITSGVWPDPQTSIEPTIWGVGSDLFALLVTYHQHGEQKHATASWLRQLARHPGEVLGFDDARHWSERTVIMLCMQTTDTSIELYWHDGLLHSRHSSTPPPVHIPVIESFVDRVARKMGSGEGALLFEAINRNASAHFVGGIPIGESSESGAVDPYLRLFGQPGLHVMDGSVMPANPGVNPSLTITALAERAMSMWPNKGDADTRPPLGSGYERIAPVMPDRPVVPAGAPGELRLDARQADVIPAYPY
;
A
#
# COMPACT_ATOMS: atom_id res chain seq x y z
N MET A 1 26.46 1.59 -30.42
CA MET A 1 25.24 1.27 -29.62
C MET A 1 24.44 2.54 -29.52
N ALA A 2 23.13 2.50 -29.77
CA ALA A 2 22.26 3.66 -29.53
C ALA A 2 22.36 4.00 -28.03
N SER A 3 22.54 5.27 -27.68
CA SER A 3 22.54 5.67 -26.27
C SER A 3 21.10 5.76 -25.81
N PHE A 4 20.69 4.97 -24.82
CA PHE A 4 19.42 5.11 -24.14
C PHE A 4 19.38 6.42 -23.32
N ASP A 5 18.18 6.98 -23.10
CA ASP A 5 17.99 8.13 -22.20
C ASP A 5 18.37 7.74 -20.76
N TYR A 6 17.97 6.55 -20.31
CA TYR A 6 18.27 5.97 -19.01
C TYR A 6 18.79 4.54 -19.14
N ASP A 7 19.55 4.09 -18.16
CA ASP A 7 19.89 2.66 -18.04
C ASP A 7 18.68 1.89 -17.48
N VAL A 8 17.95 2.50 -16.53
CA VAL A 8 16.76 1.94 -15.91
C VAL A 8 15.65 2.99 -15.89
N VAL A 9 14.47 2.65 -16.41
CA VAL A 9 13.24 3.43 -16.18
C VAL A 9 12.33 2.68 -15.22
N ILE A 10 11.83 3.40 -14.22
CA ILE A 10 10.91 2.90 -13.21
C ILE A 10 9.54 3.54 -13.42
N ILE A 11 8.48 2.72 -13.50
CA ILE A 11 7.11 3.16 -13.72
C ILE A 11 6.36 3.12 -12.39
N GLY A 12 6.21 4.27 -11.76
CA GLY A 12 5.64 4.46 -10.44
C GLY A 12 6.70 4.69 -9.35
N SER A 13 6.41 5.60 -8.45
CA SER A 13 7.29 6.05 -7.37
C SER A 13 6.84 5.61 -5.98
N GLY A 14 5.99 4.56 -5.89
CA GLY A 14 5.50 3.96 -4.65
C GLY A 14 6.58 3.17 -3.90
N PHE A 15 6.17 2.35 -2.93
CA PHE A 15 7.10 1.64 -2.04
C PHE A 15 8.17 0.84 -2.80
N GLY A 16 7.78 0.01 -3.74
CA GLY A 16 8.76 -0.77 -4.52
C GLY A 16 9.59 0.06 -5.48
N GLY A 17 8.94 0.99 -6.21
CA GLY A 17 9.64 1.84 -7.19
C GLY A 17 10.65 2.80 -6.55
N SER A 18 10.39 3.29 -5.34
CA SER A 18 11.31 4.16 -4.62
C SER A 18 12.56 3.41 -4.14
N VAL A 19 12.39 2.16 -3.68
CA VAL A 19 13.54 1.28 -3.36
C VAL A 19 14.37 1.03 -4.61
N ALA A 20 13.72 0.63 -5.71
CA ALA A 20 14.41 0.36 -6.97
C ALA A 20 15.18 1.60 -7.46
N ALA A 21 14.61 2.80 -7.34
CA ALA A 21 15.25 4.06 -7.73
C ALA A 21 16.55 4.31 -6.94
N LEU A 22 16.48 4.19 -5.61
CA LEU A 22 17.66 4.41 -4.77
C LEU A 22 18.72 3.34 -5.03
N ARG A 23 18.35 2.06 -4.95
CA ARG A 23 19.32 0.96 -5.04
C ARG A 23 20.00 0.88 -6.41
N ALA A 24 19.25 1.16 -7.50
CA ALA A 24 19.85 1.24 -8.83
C ALA A 24 20.83 2.42 -8.95
N ALA A 25 20.50 3.59 -8.40
CA ALA A 25 21.39 4.74 -8.40
C ALA A 25 22.67 4.51 -7.58
N GLU A 26 22.56 3.88 -6.40
CA GLU A 26 23.71 3.46 -5.58
C GLU A 26 24.63 2.47 -6.31
N LYS A 27 24.07 1.65 -7.21
CA LYS A 27 24.79 0.71 -8.08
C LYS A 27 25.30 1.35 -9.39
N GLY A 28 25.19 2.67 -9.53
CA GLY A 28 25.77 3.44 -10.63
C GLY A 28 24.92 3.54 -11.91
N TYR A 29 23.68 3.07 -11.90
CA TYR A 29 22.76 3.21 -13.04
C TYR A 29 22.20 4.64 -13.15
N ARG A 30 21.98 5.10 -14.39
CA ARG A 30 21.20 6.31 -14.68
C ARG A 30 19.72 5.94 -14.63
N VAL A 31 18.98 6.56 -13.71
CA VAL A 31 17.60 6.18 -13.41
C VAL A 31 16.62 7.32 -13.72
N GLY A 32 15.55 7.01 -14.46
CA GLY A 32 14.39 7.86 -14.62
C GLY A 32 13.16 7.22 -13.98
N VAL A 33 12.38 7.98 -13.23
CA VAL A 33 11.13 7.52 -12.62
C VAL A 33 9.96 8.24 -13.26
N MET A 34 8.99 7.49 -13.80
CA MET A 34 7.76 8.03 -14.40
C MET A 34 6.62 7.88 -13.39
N GLU A 35 6.10 9.00 -12.87
CA GLU A 35 5.01 9.03 -11.90
C GLU A 35 3.77 9.69 -12.49
N SER A 36 2.63 9.01 -12.40
CA SER A 36 1.37 9.52 -12.93
C SER A 36 0.83 10.72 -12.14
N GLY A 37 1.08 10.75 -10.82
CA GLY A 37 0.64 11.82 -9.95
C GLY A 37 1.63 13.00 -9.90
N ARG A 38 1.22 14.07 -9.23
CA ARG A 38 2.05 15.27 -9.04
C ARG A 38 2.97 15.13 -7.83
N ARG A 39 4.00 15.98 -7.77
CA ARG A 39 4.81 16.15 -6.54
C ARG A 39 4.04 17.02 -5.54
N TRP A 40 4.15 16.64 -4.27
CA TRP A 40 3.49 17.31 -3.16
C TRP A 40 4.54 17.95 -2.24
N LYS A 41 4.36 19.24 -1.94
CA LYS A 41 5.01 19.90 -0.83
C LYS A 41 4.13 19.79 0.42
N ASP A 42 4.70 19.94 1.61
CA ASP A 42 3.95 19.81 2.85
C ASP A 42 2.83 20.87 2.98
N GLU A 43 3.05 22.07 2.48
CA GLU A 43 2.05 23.13 2.44
C GLU A 43 0.86 22.86 1.49
N ASP A 44 1.07 22.02 0.46
CA ASP A 44 0.04 21.67 -0.54
C ASP A 44 -0.79 20.44 -0.12
N ILE A 45 -0.41 19.75 0.96
CA ILE A 45 -1.15 18.59 1.46
C ILE A 45 -2.53 19.05 1.96
N PRO A 46 -3.63 18.35 1.58
CA PRO A 46 -4.96 18.73 2.00
C PRO A 46 -5.10 18.70 3.52
N LYS A 47 -5.73 19.72 4.09
CA LYS A 47 -5.97 19.81 5.54
C LYS A 47 -7.14 18.92 5.97
N THR A 48 -8.09 18.71 5.08
CA THR A 48 -9.25 17.82 5.25
C THR A 48 -9.58 17.17 3.91
N GLN A 49 -10.40 16.14 3.93
CA GLN A 49 -10.88 15.45 2.72
C GLN A 49 -11.80 16.34 1.83
N TRP A 50 -12.33 17.45 2.35
CA TRP A 50 -13.17 18.38 1.60
C TRP A 50 -12.39 19.25 0.60
N ASP A 51 -11.07 19.29 0.72
CA ASP A 51 -10.19 19.90 -0.29
C ASP A 51 -10.03 18.94 -1.49
N LEU A 52 -11.13 18.75 -2.23
CA LEU A 52 -11.21 17.76 -3.33
C LEU A 52 -10.08 17.89 -4.37
N PRO A 53 -9.64 19.09 -4.81
CA PRO A 53 -8.55 19.20 -5.78
C PRO A 53 -7.22 18.63 -5.32
N HIS A 54 -6.94 18.70 -4.01
CA HIS A 54 -5.72 18.16 -3.40
C HIS A 54 -5.92 16.77 -2.81
N PHE A 55 -7.16 16.39 -2.48
CA PHE A 55 -7.47 15.08 -1.92
C PHE A 55 -7.75 14.03 -3.00
N LEU A 56 -8.68 14.28 -3.94
CA LEU A 56 -9.18 13.27 -4.87
C LEU A 56 -8.36 13.20 -6.17
N TRP A 57 -7.91 12.02 -6.54
CA TRP A 57 -7.32 11.72 -7.83
C TRP A 57 -8.40 11.29 -8.84
N MET A 58 -8.79 12.20 -9.71
CA MET A 58 -9.74 11.96 -10.79
C MET A 58 -9.32 12.76 -12.05
N PRO A 59 -8.28 12.32 -12.80
CA PRO A 59 -7.75 13.07 -13.94
C PRO A 59 -8.77 13.34 -15.05
N ALA A 60 -9.84 12.53 -15.14
CA ALA A 60 -10.94 12.80 -16.06
C ALA A 60 -11.67 14.11 -15.74
N ALA A 61 -11.67 14.53 -14.48
CA ALA A 61 -12.22 15.79 -14.00
C ALA A 61 -11.11 16.83 -13.68
N GLU A 62 -9.87 16.61 -14.17
CA GLU A 62 -8.68 17.45 -13.90
C GLU A 62 -8.37 17.61 -12.39
N LEU A 63 -8.72 16.60 -11.57
CA LEU A 63 -8.36 16.53 -10.16
C LEU A 63 -7.13 15.65 -9.98
N TYR A 64 -6.09 16.18 -9.34
CA TYR A 64 -4.78 15.53 -9.20
C TYR A 64 -4.39 15.37 -7.73
N GLY A 65 -5.36 14.97 -6.89
CA GLY A 65 -5.19 14.78 -5.45
C GLY A 65 -4.39 13.52 -5.10
N ILE A 66 -4.23 13.28 -3.79
CA ILE A 66 -3.43 12.17 -3.26
C ILE A 66 -4.19 10.83 -3.20
N GLN A 67 -5.52 10.86 -3.09
CA GLN A 67 -6.36 9.67 -2.90
C GLN A 67 -6.92 9.19 -4.24
N ARG A 68 -6.47 8.04 -4.69
CA ARG A 68 -7.00 7.35 -5.85
C ARG A 68 -8.05 6.33 -5.41
N ILE A 69 -9.17 6.30 -6.12
CA ILE A 69 -10.23 5.31 -5.98
C ILE A 69 -10.42 4.65 -7.33
N GLU A 70 -10.21 3.36 -7.40
CA GLU A 70 -10.41 2.54 -8.60
C GLU A 70 -11.51 1.50 -8.32
N TYR A 71 -12.21 1.12 -9.35
CA TYR A 71 -13.29 0.16 -9.26
C TYR A 71 -13.06 -0.99 -10.25
N LEU A 72 -13.13 -2.20 -9.75
CA LEU A 72 -13.25 -3.44 -10.51
C LEU A 72 -14.64 -4.04 -10.27
N ASP A 73 -15.00 -5.07 -11.04
CA ASP A 73 -16.36 -5.65 -10.95
C ASP A 73 -16.73 -6.13 -9.54
N ASP A 74 -15.74 -6.58 -8.76
CA ASP A 74 -15.93 -7.20 -7.44
C ASP A 74 -15.35 -6.39 -6.27
N VAL A 75 -14.53 -5.37 -6.53
CA VAL A 75 -13.81 -4.67 -5.46
C VAL A 75 -13.60 -3.19 -5.74
N LEU A 76 -13.81 -2.36 -4.70
CA LEU A 76 -13.36 -0.98 -4.63
C LEU A 76 -11.92 -0.95 -4.11
N ILE A 77 -11.01 -0.28 -4.81
CA ILE A 77 -9.60 -0.19 -4.45
C ILE A 77 -9.28 1.24 -4.03
N LEU A 78 -8.75 1.40 -2.82
CA LEU A 78 -8.22 2.65 -2.29
C LEU A 78 -6.70 2.63 -2.42
N SER A 79 -6.13 3.63 -3.08
CA SER A 79 -4.67 3.72 -3.27
C SER A 79 -4.20 5.18 -3.30
N GLY A 80 -2.87 5.39 -3.34
CA GLY A 80 -2.30 6.73 -3.40
C GLY A 80 -1.84 7.13 -4.79
N ALA A 81 -1.84 8.44 -5.05
CA ALA A 81 -1.27 9.06 -6.24
C ALA A 81 -0.32 10.21 -5.88
N GLY A 82 0.70 10.41 -6.70
CA GLY A 82 1.73 11.42 -6.48
C GLY A 82 3.12 10.82 -6.31
N VAL A 83 4.15 11.66 -6.43
CA VAL A 83 5.53 11.25 -6.16
C VAL A 83 5.64 10.75 -4.72
N GLY A 84 5.90 9.44 -4.56
CA GLY A 84 5.83 8.73 -3.28
C GLY A 84 4.60 7.81 -3.13
N GLY A 85 3.69 7.81 -4.10
CA GLY A 85 2.57 6.88 -4.20
C GLY A 85 1.75 6.72 -2.92
N GLY A 86 1.51 5.47 -2.53
CA GLY A 86 0.73 5.11 -1.34
C GLY A 86 1.23 5.68 -0.02
N SER A 87 2.51 6.13 0.05
CA SER A 87 3.04 6.74 1.28
C SER A 87 2.36 8.06 1.66
N HIS A 88 1.61 8.69 0.75
CA HIS A 88 0.78 9.84 1.08
C HIS A 88 -0.46 9.47 1.89
N VAL A 89 -1.10 8.35 1.55
CA VAL A 89 -2.43 7.97 2.10
C VAL A 89 -2.41 6.82 3.10
N TYR A 90 -1.30 6.08 3.28
CA TYR A 90 -1.23 5.01 4.28
C TYR A 90 -1.33 5.55 5.71
N ALA A 91 -1.83 4.72 6.64
CA ALA A 91 -2.01 5.10 8.04
C ALA A 91 -0.72 4.98 8.89
N ASN A 92 0.44 4.96 8.25
CA ASN A 92 1.79 4.81 8.81
C ASN A 92 2.13 3.42 9.37
N THR A 93 1.20 2.48 9.38
CA THR A 93 1.39 1.17 10.02
C THR A 93 2.25 0.26 9.16
N LEU A 94 3.23 -0.40 9.80
CA LEU A 94 4.30 -1.12 9.15
C LEU A 94 4.59 -2.44 9.89
N TYR A 95 3.57 -3.31 9.96
CA TYR A 95 3.70 -4.64 10.56
C TYR A 95 4.51 -5.60 9.68
N VAL A 96 5.29 -6.46 10.32
CA VAL A 96 5.82 -7.66 9.68
C VAL A 96 4.68 -8.67 9.56
N PRO A 97 4.47 -9.32 8.40
CA PRO A 97 3.46 -10.35 8.25
C PRO A 97 3.66 -11.51 9.21
N PRO A 98 2.59 -12.19 9.65
CA PRO A 98 2.70 -13.40 10.45
C PRO A 98 3.28 -14.57 9.65
N LYS A 99 3.74 -15.62 10.34
CA LYS A 99 4.40 -16.79 9.74
C LYS A 99 3.58 -17.43 8.62
N GLN A 100 2.26 -17.43 8.75
CA GLN A 100 1.33 -17.99 7.75
C GLN A 100 1.50 -17.37 6.36
N PHE A 101 1.87 -16.09 6.28
CA PHE A 101 2.15 -15.44 4.99
C PHE A 101 3.41 -16.03 4.32
N PHE A 102 4.48 -16.24 5.07
CA PHE A 102 5.73 -16.78 4.54
C PHE A 102 5.60 -18.26 4.18
N ASP A 103 4.79 -19.00 4.92
CA ASP A 103 4.51 -20.42 4.72
C ASP A 103 3.40 -20.68 3.70
N ALA A 104 2.83 -19.65 3.07
CA ALA A 104 1.72 -19.80 2.14
C ALA A 104 2.08 -20.73 0.96
N PRO A 105 1.23 -21.71 0.63
CA PRO A 105 1.55 -22.75 -0.36
C PRO A 105 1.90 -22.21 -1.75
N GLU A 106 1.44 -21.02 -2.07
CA GLU A 106 1.62 -20.37 -3.36
C GLU A 106 3.08 -20.04 -3.68
N TRP A 107 3.94 -19.96 -2.67
CA TRP A 107 5.36 -19.61 -2.85
C TRP A 107 6.34 -20.31 -1.91
N SER A 108 5.86 -20.93 -0.81
CA SER A 108 6.73 -21.55 0.20
C SER A 108 7.60 -22.68 -0.34
N GLY A 109 7.21 -23.28 -1.47
CA GLY A 109 8.03 -24.30 -2.16
C GLY A 109 9.31 -23.76 -2.80
N ILE A 110 9.43 -22.42 -2.99
CA ILE A 110 10.58 -21.80 -3.66
C ILE A 110 11.77 -21.67 -2.70
N THR A 111 11.53 -21.13 -1.51
CA THR A 111 12.55 -20.90 -0.47
C THR A 111 11.90 -20.69 0.89
N ASP A 112 12.69 -20.68 1.98
CA ASP A 112 12.24 -20.16 3.27
C ASP A 112 12.17 -18.61 3.21
N TRP A 113 10.99 -18.10 2.86
CA TRP A 113 10.77 -16.65 2.70
C TRP A 113 10.91 -15.88 4.01
N GLY A 114 10.63 -16.51 5.16
CA GLY A 114 10.82 -15.89 6.46
C GLY A 114 12.29 -15.56 6.73
N ASP A 115 13.16 -16.56 6.52
CA ASP A 115 14.62 -16.39 6.67
C ASP A 115 15.19 -15.45 5.60
N GLU A 116 14.74 -15.58 4.37
CA GLU A 116 15.29 -14.81 3.25
C GLU A 116 14.89 -13.32 3.30
N LEU A 117 13.68 -13.01 3.72
CA LEU A 117 13.19 -11.63 3.82
C LEU A 117 13.59 -10.92 5.12
N ALA A 118 14.02 -11.64 6.16
CA ALA A 118 14.35 -11.05 7.45
C ALA A 118 15.34 -9.86 7.37
N PRO A 119 16.49 -9.94 6.69
CA PRO A 119 17.42 -8.82 6.57
C PRO A 119 16.84 -7.65 5.77
N HIS A 120 15.94 -7.92 4.83
CA HIS A 120 15.31 -6.90 4.00
C HIS A 120 14.13 -6.22 4.71
N LEU A 121 13.41 -6.94 5.58
CA LEU A 121 12.41 -6.36 6.49
C LEU A 121 13.08 -5.44 7.51
N ASP A 122 14.24 -5.81 8.04
CA ASP A 122 15.05 -4.94 8.90
C ASP A 122 15.49 -3.67 8.15
N GLN A 123 16.07 -3.83 6.96
CA GLN A 123 16.50 -2.69 6.14
C GLN A 123 15.34 -1.75 5.81
N ALA A 124 14.20 -2.31 5.38
CA ALA A 124 12.99 -1.54 5.09
C ALA A 124 12.48 -0.81 6.35
N SER A 125 12.47 -1.46 7.50
CA SER A 125 12.04 -0.87 8.77
C SER A 125 12.91 0.33 9.17
N ARG A 126 14.23 0.21 9.05
CA ARG A 126 15.17 1.30 9.34
C ARG A 126 15.04 2.47 8.36
N MET A 127 14.90 2.18 7.06
CA MET A 127 14.70 3.21 6.03
C MET A 127 13.37 3.94 6.16
N LEU A 128 12.31 3.24 6.58
CA LEU A 128 10.98 3.81 6.83
C LEU A 128 10.85 4.39 8.24
N GLY A 129 11.91 4.29 9.07
CA GLY A 129 11.95 4.85 10.42
C GLY A 129 10.86 4.29 11.32
N VAL A 130 10.66 2.96 11.30
CA VAL A 130 9.62 2.29 12.07
C VAL A 130 9.90 2.37 13.55
N VAL A 131 8.91 2.82 14.32
CA VAL A 131 8.92 2.82 15.78
C VAL A 131 7.57 2.34 16.31
N ARG A 132 7.54 1.72 17.49
CA ARG A 132 6.27 1.45 18.17
C ARG A 132 5.63 2.76 18.62
N TYR A 133 4.31 2.89 18.48
CA TYR A 133 3.58 4.06 18.97
C TYR A 133 3.95 4.34 20.45
N PRO A 134 4.55 5.51 20.75
CA PRO A 134 5.24 5.69 22.04
C PRO A 134 4.33 6.11 23.18
N TYR A 135 3.14 6.64 22.88
CA TYR A 135 2.27 7.23 23.89
C TYR A 135 1.36 6.21 24.58
N MET A 136 0.61 6.66 25.58
CA MET A 136 -0.38 5.84 26.26
C MET A 136 -1.49 5.41 25.31
N PRO A 137 -2.10 4.24 25.51
CA PRO A 137 -3.25 3.81 24.74
C PRO A 137 -4.38 4.84 24.76
N THR A 138 -5.01 5.05 23.62
CA THR A 138 -6.24 5.86 23.48
C THR A 138 -7.43 5.15 24.13
N ASP A 139 -8.58 5.80 24.22
CA ASP A 139 -9.77 5.14 24.75
C ASP A 139 -10.25 4.01 23.85
N VAL A 140 -10.14 4.19 22.52
CA VAL A 140 -10.40 3.11 21.55
C VAL A 140 -9.47 1.92 21.79
N ASP A 141 -8.16 2.16 21.97
CA ASP A 141 -7.18 1.10 22.25
C ASP A 141 -7.55 0.30 23.50
N ARG A 142 -7.99 1.00 24.57
CA ARG A 142 -8.42 0.33 25.81
C ARG A 142 -9.64 -0.56 25.58
N VAL A 143 -10.62 -0.08 24.81
CA VAL A 143 -11.81 -0.87 24.48
C VAL A 143 -11.42 -2.11 23.66
N LEU A 144 -10.52 -1.96 22.67
CA LEU A 144 -10.02 -3.10 21.90
C LEU A 144 -9.34 -4.13 22.81
N GLN A 145 -8.47 -3.67 23.73
CA GLN A 145 -7.78 -4.54 24.68
C GLN A 145 -8.75 -5.26 25.61
N GLU A 146 -9.79 -4.57 26.11
CA GLU A 146 -10.83 -5.18 26.94
C GLU A 146 -11.60 -6.25 26.19
N VAL A 147 -12.05 -5.97 24.96
CA VAL A 147 -12.79 -6.95 24.14
C VAL A 147 -11.89 -8.15 23.82
N ALA A 148 -10.62 -7.92 23.45
CA ALA A 148 -9.67 -9.01 23.23
C ALA A 148 -9.49 -9.87 24.49
N THR A 149 -9.42 -9.24 25.67
CA THR A 149 -9.30 -9.96 26.95
C THR A 149 -10.56 -10.79 27.24
N GLU A 150 -11.75 -10.27 26.98
CA GLU A 150 -13.02 -10.99 27.17
C GLU A 150 -13.13 -12.26 26.32
N ILE A 151 -12.54 -12.25 25.12
CA ILE A 151 -12.51 -13.43 24.24
C ILE A 151 -11.27 -14.32 24.47
N GLY A 152 -10.46 -14.04 25.50
CA GLY A 152 -9.26 -14.82 25.83
C GLY A 152 -8.06 -14.54 24.93
N ARG A 153 -8.02 -13.37 24.26
CA ARG A 153 -6.95 -12.95 23.33
C ARG A 153 -6.27 -11.64 23.73
N GLY A 154 -6.38 -11.22 24.99
CA GLY A 154 -5.84 -9.95 25.49
C GLY A 154 -4.32 -9.80 25.31
N GLU A 155 -3.59 -10.92 25.27
CA GLU A 155 -2.14 -10.94 25.03
C GLU A 155 -1.75 -10.50 23.61
N THR A 156 -2.70 -10.54 22.65
CA THR A 156 -2.45 -10.12 21.26
C THR A 156 -2.50 -8.61 21.10
N PHE A 157 -3.05 -7.87 22.06
CA PHE A 157 -3.06 -6.42 22.00
C PHE A 157 -1.64 -5.86 22.00
N ASN A 158 -1.38 -4.97 21.07
CA ASN A 158 -0.08 -4.32 20.97
C ASN A 158 -0.17 -2.91 20.37
N LYS A 159 0.83 -2.10 20.68
CA LYS A 159 0.99 -0.78 20.06
C LYS A 159 1.52 -0.93 18.63
N ALA A 160 0.88 -0.26 17.69
CA ALA A 160 1.24 -0.35 16.28
C ALA A 160 2.69 0.09 16.00
N PRO A 161 3.43 -0.64 15.15
CA PRO A 161 4.67 -0.16 14.56
C PRO A 161 4.33 0.87 13.47
N VAL A 162 4.84 2.10 13.60
CA VAL A 162 4.46 3.21 12.72
C VAL A 162 5.67 3.95 12.18
N GLY A 163 5.58 4.40 10.92
CA GLY A 163 6.59 5.21 10.24
C GLY A 163 6.39 6.70 10.50
N VAL A 164 6.66 7.15 11.73
CA VAL A 164 6.46 8.53 12.18
C VAL A 164 7.63 9.01 13.03
N TYR A 165 8.09 10.21 12.80
CA TYR A 165 9.06 10.87 13.68
C TYR A 165 8.33 11.54 14.84
N PHE A 166 8.58 11.04 16.08
CA PHE A 166 7.93 11.51 17.30
C PHE A 166 8.75 12.55 18.10
N GLY A 167 9.80 13.11 17.57
CA GLY A 167 10.60 14.14 18.26
C GLY A 167 9.79 15.16 19.08
N SER A 168 10.33 16.28 19.48
CA SER A 168 9.54 17.30 20.17
C SER A 168 8.41 17.80 19.27
N PRO A 169 7.13 17.79 19.72
CA PRO A 169 5.99 18.09 18.87
C PRO A 169 6.09 19.48 18.19
N GLY A 170 5.97 19.49 16.86
CA GLY A 170 6.07 20.72 16.05
C GLY A 170 7.47 21.34 15.95
N VAL A 171 8.49 20.72 16.53
CA VAL A 171 9.86 21.20 16.48
C VAL A 171 10.63 20.48 15.39
N GLU A 172 11.29 21.26 14.53
CA GLU A 172 12.18 20.72 13.50
C GLU A 172 13.49 20.23 14.12
N ALA A 173 13.97 19.09 13.63
CA ALA A 173 15.26 18.49 13.97
C ALA A 173 16.00 18.15 12.68
N ASP A 174 17.31 18.20 12.72
CA ASP A 174 18.17 17.70 11.64
C ASP A 174 17.94 16.21 11.43
N ASP A 175 18.34 15.69 10.27
CA ASP A 175 18.14 14.31 9.85
C ASP A 175 18.32 13.27 10.98
N PRO A 176 17.25 12.61 11.43
CA PRO A 176 17.34 11.61 12.50
C PRO A 176 17.67 10.20 12.02
N TYR A 177 17.73 9.96 10.68
CA TYR A 177 17.73 8.62 10.11
C TYR A 177 18.97 8.29 9.27
N PHE A 178 19.54 9.27 8.56
CA PHE A 178 20.48 9.00 7.48
C PHE A 178 21.87 9.64 7.70
N GLY A 179 22.21 9.97 8.95
CA GLY A 179 23.55 10.47 9.30
C GLY A 179 23.87 11.85 8.71
N GLY A 180 22.89 12.71 8.53
CA GLY A 180 23.03 14.07 8.00
C GLY A 180 22.89 14.17 6.48
N VAL A 181 22.73 13.07 5.77
CA VAL A 181 22.46 13.10 4.31
C VAL A 181 20.97 13.12 3.98
N GLY A 182 20.10 12.83 4.95
CA GLY A 182 18.65 12.90 4.82
C GLY A 182 18.09 14.33 5.02
N PRO A 183 16.77 14.50 4.88
CA PRO A 183 16.10 15.77 5.15
C PRO A 183 15.85 15.98 6.64
N SER A 184 15.68 17.24 7.06
CA SER A 184 15.15 17.56 8.39
C SER A 184 13.75 16.97 8.58
N ARG A 185 13.36 16.74 9.83
CA ARG A 185 12.06 16.20 10.21
C ARG A 185 11.44 17.03 11.31
N THR A 186 10.12 17.10 11.36
CA THR A 186 9.39 17.82 12.42
C THR A 186 8.67 16.82 13.31
N GLY A 187 8.77 16.96 14.62
CA GLY A 187 8.12 16.08 15.57
C GLY A 187 6.60 16.05 15.41
N CYS A 188 6.01 14.86 15.49
CA CYS A 188 4.58 14.64 15.28
C CYS A 188 3.74 15.41 16.32
N ILE A 189 2.73 16.14 15.87
CA ILE A 189 1.78 16.88 16.70
C ILE A 189 0.49 16.11 17.02
N SER A 190 0.43 14.84 16.63
CA SER A 190 -0.70 13.94 16.90
C SER A 190 -2.05 14.46 16.36
N CYS A 191 -2.08 15.00 15.15
CA CYS A 191 -3.29 15.60 14.56
C CYS A 191 -4.28 14.60 13.93
N GLY A 192 -3.96 13.30 13.84
CA GLY A 192 -4.81 12.28 13.22
C GLY A 192 -4.85 12.28 11.68
N ASN A 193 -4.21 13.22 11.01
CA ASN A 193 -4.30 13.42 9.55
C ASN A 193 -3.37 12.52 8.72
N CYS A 194 -2.96 11.36 9.23
CA CYS A 194 -2.01 10.50 8.52
C CYS A 194 -2.57 9.99 7.18
N ASN A 195 -3.87 9.66 7.12
CA ASN A 195 -4.55 9.12 5.93
C ASN A 195 -4.78 10.16 4.82
N ILE A 196 -4.58 11.44 5.11
CA ILE A 196 -4.75 12.53 4.14
C ILE A 196 -3.43 13.26 3.82
N GLY A 197 -2.30 12.59 4.07
CA GLY A 197 -0.97 13.11 3.80
C GLY A 197 -0.19 13.35 5.10
N CYS A 198 0.29 14.40 5.38
CA CYS A 198 0.92 14.99 6.56
C CYS A 198 1.61 16.28 6.13
N GLY A 199 0.99 17.42 6.38
CA GLY A 199 1.58 18.74 6.13
C GLY A 199 2.59 19.19 7.18
N HIS A 200 2.99 18.31 8.12
CA HIS A 200 3.86 18.63 9.25
C HIS A 200 5.25 17.97 9.17
N ASN A 201 5.59 17.34 8.07
CA ASN A 201 6.87 16.62 7.87
C ASN A 201 7.22 15.61 8.98
N ALA A 202 6.21 15.06 9.66
CA ALA A 202 6.40 14.04 10.71
C ALA A 202 6.28 12.61 10.20
N LYS A 203 5.36 12.38 9.24
CA LYS A 203 5.12 11.10 8.59
C LYS A 203 6.28 10.73 7.67
N ASN A 204 6.77 9.50 7.75
CA ASN A 204 7.85 8.99 6.90
C ASN A 204 7.29 8.63 5.51
N LYS A 205 7.14 9.65 4.65
CA LYS A 205 6.78 9.51 3.23
C LYS A 205 8.02 9.11 2.43
N LEU A 206 7.85 8.44 1.30
CA LEU A 206 8.96 8.03 0.44
C LEU A 206 9.76 9.21 -0.12
N THR A 207 9.15 10.38 -0.20
CA THR A 207 9.79 11.66 -0.54
C THR A 207 10.73 12.20 0.55
N THR A 208 10.72 11.61 1.74
CA THR A 208 11.60 11.99 2.86
C THR A 208 12.61 10.91 3.24
N ASN A 209 12.69 9.84 2.45
CA ASN A 209 13.66 8.76 2.61
C ASN A 209 14.18 8.27 1.25
N TYR A 210 13.68 7.14 0.71
CA TYR A 210 14.21 6.55 -0.53
C TYR A 210 14.30 7.51 -1.71
N LEU A 211 13.24 8.23 -2.04
CA LEU A 211 13.26 9.15 -3.19
C LEU A 211 14.14 10.36 -2.95
N TYR A 212 14.14 10.90 -1.73
CA TYR A 212 15.03 12.01 -1.37
C TYR A 212 16.51 11.64 -1.60
N LEU A 213 16.90 10.46 -1.12
CA LEU A 213 18.27 9.96 -1.27
C LEU A 213 18.59 9.61 -2.73
N ALA A 214 17.63 9.07 -3.47
CA ALA A 214 17.78 8.75 -4.88
C ALA A 214 18.01 10.02 -5.73
N GLU A 215 17.25 11.09 -5.49
CA GLU A 215 17.43 12.38 -6.18
C GLU A 215 18.80 13.01 -5.88
N LYS A 216 19.32 12.84 -4.66
CA LYS A 216 20.71 13.25 -4.34
C LYS A 216 21.77 12.52 -5.17
N LEU A 217 21.49 11.32 -5.63
CA LEU A 217 22.36 10.54 -6.53
C LEU A 217 22.08 10.82 -8.01
N GLY A 218 21.19 11.77 -8.33
CA GLY A 218 20.90 12.19 -9.70
C GLY A 218 19.76 11.43 -10.38
N VAL A 219 18.90 10.73 -9.63
CA VAL A 219 17.66 10.16 -10.18
C VAL A 219 16.73 11.26 -10.60
N GLU A 220 16.19 11.17 -11.81
CA GLU A 220 15.21 12.10 -12.35
C GLU A 220 13.78 11.56 -12.16
N ILE A 221 12.92 12.33 -11.46
CA ILE A 221 11.52 11.96 -11.25
C ILE A 221 10.64 12.86 -12.10
N HIS A 222 9.94 12.24 -13.06
CA HIS A 222 9.01 12.90 -13.97
C HIS A 222 7.57 12.77 -13.42
N GLU A 223 7.08 13.79 -12.75
CA GLU A 223 5.70 13.87 -12.28
C GLU A 223 4.70 14.09 -13.43
N LEU A 224 3.43 13.67 -13.26
CA LEU A 224 2.38 13.77 -14.26
C LEU A 224 2.74 13.08 -15.59
N HIS A 225 3.51 11.98 -15.50
CA HIS A 225 3.89 11.11 -16.60
C HIS A 225 3.24 9.73 -16.46
N GLU A 226 2.01 9.59 -16.96
CA GLU A 226 1.30 8.31 -17.04
C GLU A 226 1.88 7.47 -18.18
N VAL A 227 2.62 6.41 -17.86
CA VAL A 227 3.06 5.44 -18.88
C VAL A 227 1.87 4.63 -19.33
N HIS A 228 1.66 4.57 -20.65
CA HIS A 228 0.53 3.87 -21.25
C HIS A 228 0.94 2.83 -22.29
N GLU A 229 2.20 2.81 -22.70
CA GLU A 229 2.69 1.84 -23.69
C GLU A 229 4.18 1.57 -23.48
N LEU A 230 4.56 0.30 -23.60
CA LEU A 230 5.94 -0.21 -23.60
C LEU A 230 6.18 -0.95 -24.90
N VAL A 231 7.26 -0.62 -25.60
CA VAL A 231 7.61 -1.25 -26.87
C VAL A 231 9.03 -1.77 -26.80
N PRO A 232 9.23 -3.10 -26.88
CA PRO A 232 10.57 -3.66 -27.00
C PRO A 232 11.26 -3.15 -28.28
N LEU A 233 12.55 -2.85 -28.20
CA LEU A 233 13.36 -2.39 -29.32
C LEU A 233 14.16 -3.54 -29.94
N ASP A 234 14.32 -3.55 -31.26
CA ASP A 234 15.03 -4.61 -32.01
C ASP A 234 16.47 -4.84 -31.52
N GLY A 235 17.13 -3.82 -30.96
CA GLY A 235 18.49 -3.89 -30.43
C GLY A 235 18.56 -4.23 -28.92
N GLY A 236 17.45 -4.60 -28.30
CA GLY A 236 17.30 -4.74 -26.85
C GLY A 236 16.86 -3.43 -26.19
N GLY A 237 16.36 -3.53 -24.94
CA GLY A 237 15.76 -2.40 -24.24
C GLY A 237 14.35 -2.05 -24.71
N PHE A 238 13.83 -0.91 -24.25
CA PHE A 238 12.42 -0.52 -24.43
C PHE A 238 12.29 0.96 -24.80
N ALA A 239 11.27 1.26 -25.60
CA ALA A 239 10.69 2.60 -25.70
C ALA A 239 9.49 2.70 -24.74
N ILE A 240 9.46 3.74 -23.91
CA ILE A 240 8.46 4.00 -22.87
C ILE A 240 7.67 5.22 -23.28
N HIS A 241 6.38 5.04 -23.59
CA HIS A 241 5.50 6.13 -23.99
C HIS A 241 4.69 6.63 -22.81
N ALA A 242 4.93 7.87 -22.42
CA ALA A 242 4.23 8.56 -21.35
C ALA A 242 3.39 9.73 -21.87
N ARG A 243 2.35 10.06 -21.11
CA ARG A 243 1.45 11.19 -21.39
C ARG A 243 0.99 11.84 -20.08
N HIS A 244 0.53 13.08 -20.17
CA HIS A 244 -0.14 13.70 -19.02
C HIS A 244 -1.47 12.96 -18.73
N PRO A 245 -1.81 12.65 -17.47
CA PRO A 245 -3.00 11.87 -17.13
C PRO A 245 -4.33 12.58 -17.39
N GLY A 246 -4.39 13.92 -17.42
CA GLY A 246 -5.59 14.72 -17.60
C GLY A 246 -6.26 14.53 -18.97
N TRP A 247 -7.57 14.61 -19.01
CA TRP A 247 -8.34 14.43 -20.24
C TRP A 247 -8.02 15.51 -21.28
N ALA A 248 -8.01 16.78 -20.90
CA ALA A 248 -7.73 17.91 -21.80
C ALA A 248 -6.32 17.83 -22.37
N GLN A 249 -5.34 17.44 -21.54
CA GLN A 249 -3.94 17.29 -21.93
C GLN A 249 -3.75 16.10 -22.90
N ARG A 250 -4.46 14.99 -22.65
CA ARG A 250 -4.47 13.81 -23.54
C ARG A 250 -5.07 14.16 -24.90
N ALA A 251 -6.22 14.85 -24.93
CA ALA A 251 -6.88 15.28 -26.15
C ALA A 251 -5.99 16.21 -27.00
N ALA A 252 -5.25 17.11 -26.35
CA ALA A 252 -4.36 18.04 -27.03
C ALA A 252 -3.06 17.40 -27.57
N GLN A 253 -2.74 16.15 -27.18
CA GLN A 253 -1.50 15.42 -27.52
C GLN A 253 -0.19 16.18 -27.21
N ARG A 254 -0.25 17.31 -26.51
CA ARG A 254 0.88 18.24 -26.29
C ARG A 254 1.96 17.68 -25.35
N HIS A 255 1.59 16.73 -24.50
CA HIS A 255 2.43 16.23 -23.42
C HIS A 255 2.76 14.74 -23.60
N ARG A 256 2.79 14.26 -24.84
CA ARG A 256 3.34 12.93 -25.12
C ARG A 256 4.86 13.00 -25.09
N ARG A 257 5.46 12.05 -24.39
CA ARG A 257 6.91 11.87 -24.30
C ARG A 257 7.25 10.42 -24.55
N THR A 258 8.38 10.20 -25.17
CA THR A 258 8.97 8.88 -25.34
C THR A 258 10.34 8.90 -24.70
N TYR A 259 10.59 7.94 -23.86
CA TYR A 259 11.89 7.68 -23.27
C TYR A 259 12.38 6.33 -23.73
N THR A 260 13.69 6.10 -23.64
CA THR A 260 14.32 4.82 -23.96
C THR A 260 15.15 4.35 -22.78
N ALA A 261 15.09 3.03 -22.47
CA ALA A 261 15.87 2.44 -21.39
C ALA A 261 16.32 1.02 -21.74
N GLU A 262 17.44 0.61 -21.20
CA GLU A 262 17.91 -0.76 -21.30
C GLU A 262 17.06 -1.72 -20.47
N GLN A 263 16.69 -1.28 -19.27
CA GLN A 263 15.87 -2.04 -18.31
C GLN A 263 14.65 -1.23 -17.90
N VAL A 264 13.53 -1.91 -17.64
CA VAL A 264 12.30 -1.27 -17.12
C VAL A 264 11.82 -2.00 -15.88
N ILE A 265 11.44 -1.24 -14.84
CA ILE A 265 10.82 -1.76 -13.63
C ILE A 265 9.40 -1.21 -13.55
N VAL A 266 8.40 -2.08 -13.60
CA VAL A 266 7.00 -1.73 -13.39
C VAL A 266 6.71 -1.78 -11.89
N ALA A 267 6.27 -0.64 -11.33
CA ALA A 267 5.99 -0.44 -9.90
C ALA A 267 4.78 0.49 -9.70
N ALA A 268 3.75 0.33 -10.55
CA ALA A 268 2.62 1.25 -10.69
C ALA A 268 1.42 0.92 -9.77
N HIS A 269 1.65 0.25 -8.63
CA HIS A 269 0.63 -0.37 -7.78
C HIS A 269 -0.01 -1.60 -8.45
N ALA A 270 -0.49 -2.58 -7.68
CA ALA A 270 -1.01 -3.84 -8.21
C ALA A 270 -2.05 -3.66 -9.34
N TYR A 271 -3.00 -2.74 -9.14
CA TYR A 271 -3.99 -2.40 -10.18
C TYR A 271 -3.33 -1.78 -11.43
N GLY A 272 -2.46 -0.79 -11.25
CA GLY A 272 -1.82 -0.08 -12.38
C GLY A 272 -0.86 -0.95 -13.16
N SER A 273 -0.07 -1.78 -12.48
CA SER A 273 0.87 -2.74 -13.10
C SER A 273 0.13 -3.81 -13.88
N ALA A 274 -0.91 -4.42 -13.29
CA ALA A 274 -1.76 -5.37 -13.98
C ALA A 274 -2.44 -4.73 -15.21
N LYS A 275 -3.01 -3.54 -15.06
CA LYS A 275 -3.65 -2.80 -16.15
C LYS A 275 -2.70 -2.55 -17.31
N LEU A 276 -1.48 -2.09 -17.04
CA LEU A 276 -0.47 -1.84 -18.07
C LEU A 276 -0.08 -3.14 -18.79
N LEU A 277 0.26 -4.20 -18.05
CA LEU A 277 0.73 -5.44 -18.66
C LEU A 277 -0.37 -6.17 -19.44
N HIS A 278 -1.59 -6.23 -18.92
CA HIS A 278 -2.73 -6.77 -19.69
C HIS A 278 -3.03 -5.98 -20.96
N HIS A 279 -2.95 -4.64 -20.90
CA HIS A 279 -3.10 -3.81 -22.09
C HIS A 279 -2.00 -4.10 -23.12
N MET A 280 -0.73 -4.22 -22.69
CA MET A 280 0.39 -4.56 -23.57
C MET A 280 0.26 -5.96 -24.18
N GLN A 281 -0.21 -6.93 -23.41
CA GLN A 281 -0.51 -8.28 -23.91
C GLN A 281 -1.62 -8.26 -24.96
N HIS A 282 -2.74 -7.59 -24.65
CA HIS A 282 -3.90 -7.48 -25.56
C HIS A 282 -3.55 -6.80 -26.88
N THR A 283 -2.76 -5.74 -26.84
CA THR A 283 -2.34 -5.00 -28.05
C THR A 283 -1.19 -5.70 -28.81
N GLY A 284 -0.66 -6.81 -28.30
CA GLY A 284 0.45 -7.55 -28.88
C GLY A 284 1.80 -6.83 -28.80
N ARG A 285 1.92 -5.79 -27.99
CA ARG A 285 3.19 -5.07 -27.74
C ARG A 285 4.17 -5.91 -26.95
N LEU A 286 3.69 -6.58 -25.89
CA LEU A 286 4.44 -7.58 -25.14
C LEU A 286 3.86 -8.97 -25.44
N ARG A 287 4.68 -9.82 -26.06
CA ARG A 287 4.28 -11.19 -26.44
C ARG A 287 4.95 -12.20 -25.51
N GLY A 288 4.32 -13.35 -25.33
CA GLY A 288 4.91 -14.45 -24.54
C GLY A 288 4.88 -14.21 -23.03
N LEU A 289 4.00 -13.30 -22.56
CA LEU A 289 3.72 -13.18 -21.12
C LEU A 289 3.05 -14.46 -20.61
N SER A 290 3.35 -14.80 -19.35
CA SER A 290 2.77 -15.95 -18.68
C SER A 290 1.25 -15.90 -18.62
N GLY A 291 0.61 -17.08 -18.66
CA GLY A 291 -0.83 -17.25 -18.41
C GLY A 291 -1.23 -16.95 -16.96
N GLU A 292 -0.26 -16.89 -16.04
CA GLU A 292 -0.49 -16.53 -14.64
C GLU A 292 -0.66 -15.00 -14.43
N LEU A 293 -0.46 -14.19 -15.47
CA LEU A 293 -0.77 -12.77 -15.42
C LEU A 293 -2.26 -12.57 -15.14
N GLY A 294 -2.58 -11.86 -14.07
CA GLY A 294 -3.94 -11.62 -13.58
C GLY A 294 -4.40 -12.62 -12.52
N GLN A 295 -3.67 -13.73 -12.32
CA GLN A 295 -4.03 -14.72 -11.30
C GLN A 295 -3.63 -14.25 -9.89
N ARG A 296 -4.36 -14.74 -8.89
CA ARG A 296 -4.06 -14.47 -7.47
C ARG A 296 -4.00 -12.97 -7.12
N ALA A 297 -4.85 -12.12 -7.72
CA ALA A 297 -5.07 -10.78 -7.22
C ALA A 297 -5.83 -10.85 -5.89
N ARG A 298 -5.41 -10.05 -4.90
CA ARG A 298 -5.82 -10.21 -3.52
C ARG A 298 -6.27 -8.91 -2.90
N THR A 299 -7.26 -8.99 -2.02
CA THR A 299 -7.83 -7.84 -1.31
C THR A 299 -7.33 -7.77 0.13
N ASN A 300 -6.33 -8.58 0.52
CA ASN A 300 -5.92 -8.81 1.90
C ASN A 300 -7.07 -9.38 2.77
N SER A 301 -8.09 -9.95 2.12
CA SER A 301 -9.33 -10.43 2.76
C SER A 301 -9.88 -9.39 3.75
N GLU A 302 -9.98 -8.12 3.30
CA GLU A 302 -10.36 -6.99 4.13
C GLU A 302 -11.85 -6.89 4.35
N GLN A 303 -12.20 -6.46 5.56
CA GLN A 303 -13.50 -5.92 5.92
C GLN A 303 -13.31 -4.59 6.68
N LEU A 304 -14.00 -3.53 6.24
CA LEU A 304 -13.88 -2.18 6.81
C LEU A 304 -15.19 -1.82 7.52
N LEU A 305 -15.22 -2.00 8.83
CA LEU A 305 -16.41 -1.70 9.65
C LEU A 305 -16.24 -0.39 10.40
N ALA A 306 -17.33 0.36 10.53
CA ALA A 306 -17.36 1.61 11.28
C ALA A 306 -18.02 1.40 12.64
N VAL A 307 -17.41 1.93 13.68
CA VAL A 307 -18.04 2.10 14.99
C VAL A 307 -18.36 3.58 15.14
N THR A 308 -19.65 3.94 15.07
CA THR A 308 -20.09 5.32 14.93
C THR A 308 -21.22 5.64 15.90
N ARG A 309 -21.11 6.76 16.61
CA ARG A 309 -22.27 7.40 17.26
C ARG A 309 -23.04 8.21 16.22
N THR A 310 -24.37 8.18 16.28
CA THR A 310 -25.18 9.08 15.44
C THR A 310 -24.91 10.53 15.82
N HIS A 311 -25.11 11.46 14.87
CA HIS A 311 -24.90 12.89 15.14
C HIS A 311 -25.75 13.38 16.32
N GLY A 312 -27.00 12.97 16.42
CA GLY A 312 -27.88 13.36 17.52
C GLY A 312 -27.50 12.78 18.89
N GLU A 313 -26.82 11.64 18.95
CA GLU A 313 -26.23 11.10 20.19
C GLU A 313 -24.97 11.88 20.58
N TRP A 314 -24.16 12.25 19.60
CA TRP A 314 -22.95 13.05 19.79
C TRP A 314 -23.31 14.47 20.27
N GLU A 315 -24.29 15.15 19.66
CA GLU A 315 -24.76 16.48 20.10
C GLU A 315 -25.23 16.51 21.55
N ARG A 316 -25.89 15.43 22.00
CA ARG A 316 -26.38 15.35 23.39
C ARG A 316 -25.29 15.20 24.42
N ASP A 317 -24.18 14.58 24.06
CA ASP A 317 -23.08 14.31 24.98
C ASP A 317 -21.75 14.13 24.18
N PRO A 318 -21.14 15.26 23.73
CA PRO A 318 -19.88 15.21 22.98
C PRO A 318 -18.72 14.63 23.80
N GLU A 319 -18.75 14.75 25.13
CA GLU A 319 -17.69 14.27 26.01
C GLU A 319 -17.66 12.75 26.17
N LYS A 320 -18.76 12.07 25.85
CA LYS A 320 -18.79 10.59 25.82
C LYS A 320 -18.16 9.97 24.58
N THR A 321 -17.57 10.77 23.71
CA THR A 321 -16.86 10.20 22.57
C THR A 321 -15.58 9.52 23.05
N HIS A 322 -15.41 8.25 22.66
CA HIS A 322 -14.18 7.50 22.92
C HIS A 322 -13.10 7.76 21.88
N ILE A 323 -13.38 8.60 20.88
CA ILE A 323 -12.43 8.95 19.84
C ILE A 323 -11.64 10.14 20.33
N THR A 324 -10.40 9.87 20.71
CA THR A 324 -9.50 10.89 21.24
C THR A 324 -8.83 11.62 20.08
N PRO A 325 -9.14 12.90 19.83
CA PRO A 325 -8.27 13.74 19.03
C PRO A 325 -6.88 13.76 19.68
N GLY A 326 -5.82 13.70 18.92
CA GLY A 326 -4.48 13.79 19.49
C GLY A 326 -3.69 12.48 19.43
N SER A 327 -3.88 11.67 18.40
CA SER A 327 -3.03 10.51 18.08
C SER A 327 -2.67 10.47 16.59
N VAL A 328 -1.86 9.49 16.19
CA VAL A 328 -1.71 9.09 14.79
C VAL A 328 -2.92 8.28 14.33
N ALA A 329 -3.05 8.02 13.03
CA ALA A 329 -4.25 7.36 12.48
C ALA A 329 -4.50 5.96 13.05
N ILE A 330 -3.46 5.14 13.22
CA ILE A 330 -3.53 3.81 13.84
C ILE A 330 -2.54 3.75 14.99
N THR A 331 -3.00 3.38 16.18
CA THR A 331 -2.21 3.37 17.42
C THR A 331 -1.96 1.98 17.98
N SER A 332 -2.81 1.01 17.61
CA SER A 332 -2.75 -0.37 18.12
C SER A 332 -3.28 -1.38 17.12
N GLY A 333 -3.11 -2.67 17.46
CA GLY A 333 -3.72 -3.79 16.76
C GLY A 333 -4.02 -4.93 17.73
N VAL A 334 -4.99 -5.78 17.36
CA VAL A 334 -5.36 -7.00 18.08
C VAL A 334 -5.57 -8.15 17.11
N TRP A 335 -5.42 -9.38 17.58
CA TRP A 335 -5.66 -10.60 16.79
C TRP A 335 -6.69 -11.47 17.50
N PRO A 336 -7.98 -11.39 17.13
CA PRO A 336 -9.05 -12.22 17.71
C PRO A 336 -8.84 -13.72 17.42
N ASP A 337 -8.17 -14.05 16.34
CA ASP A 337 -7.67 -15.40 16.02
C ASP A 337 -6.31 -15.32 15.30
N PRO A 338 -5.62 -16.44 15.01
CA PRO A 338 -4.29 -16.42 14.40
C PRO A 338 -4.24 -15.89 12.96
N GLN A 339 -5.36 -15.78 12.27
CA GLN A 339 -5.44 -15.36 10.87
C GLN A 339 -5.96 -13.94 10.68
N THR A 340 -6.57 -13.35 11.71
CA THR A 340 -7.29 -12.08 11.61
C THR A 340 -6.61 -11.00 12.45
N SER A 341 -6.30 -9.86 11.84
CA SER A 341 -5.89 -8.63 12.52
C SER A 341 -6.98 -7.56 12.48
N ILE A 342 -7.08 -6.76 13.52
CA ILE A 342 -8.02 -5.63 13.62
C ILE A 342 -7.27 -4.41 14.15
N GLU A 343 -7.33 -3.30 13.43
CA GLU A 343 -6.66 -2.04 13.73
C GLU A 343 -7.67 -0.89 13.77
N PRO A 344 -7.71 -0.08 14.85
CA PRO A 344 -8.57 1.11 14.89
C PRO A 344 -7.95 2.23 14.06
N THR A 345 -8.70 2.75 13.09
CA THR A 345 -8.24 3.83 12.21
C THR A 345 -9.10 5.07 12.41
N ILE A 346 -8.46 6.19 12.75
CA ILE A 346 -9.11 7.50 12.91
C ILE A 346 -8.66 8.50 11.86
N TRP A 347 -9.42 9.58 11.73
CA TRP A 347 -9.08 10.76 10.92
C TRP A 347 -8.96 12.01 11.78
N GLY A 348 -8.20 12.98 11.31
CA GLY A 348 -8.14 14.28 11.96
C GLY A 348 -9.46 15.05 11.86
N VAL A 349 -9.67 15.95 12.82
CA VAL A 349 -10.89 16.75 12.93
C VAL A 349 -11.22 17.47 11.62
N GLY A 350 -12.46 17.36 11.17
CA GLY A 350 -12.99 17.94 9.92
C GLY A 350 -12.74 17.10 8.66
N SER A 351 -12.12 15.92 8.77
CA SER A 351 -11.97 14.98 7.65
C SER A 351 -13.17 14.05 7.55
N ASP A 352 -14.32 14.61 7.18
CA ASP A 352 -15.64 13.98 7.31
C ASP A 352 -16.22 13.45 5.99
N LEU A 353 -15.52 13.63 4.85
CA LEU A 353 -16.04 13.22 3.53
C LEU A 353 -16.26 11.70 3.43
N PHE A 354 -15.46 10.92 4.15
CA PHE A 354 -15.57 9.45 4.15
C PHE A 354 -16.91 8.96 4.72
N ALA A 355 -17.61 9.78 5.48
CA ALA A 355 -18.98 9.51 5.93
C ALA A 355 -19.92 9.13 4.77
N LEU A 356 -19.72 9.74 3.59
CA LEU A 356 -20.54 9.47 2.39
C LEU A 356 -20.33 8.05 1.83
N LEU A 357 -19.31 7.34 2.28
CA LEU A 357 -19.01 5.94 1.91
C LEU A 357 -19.41 4.95 3.02
N VAL A 358 -19.90 5.44 4.17
CA VAL A 358 -20.28 4.62 5.33
C VAL A 358 -21.78 4.59 5.48
N THR A 359 -22.34 3.41 5.72
CA THR A 359 -23.76 3.23 5.96
C THR A 359 -23.99 2.20 7.07
N TYR A 360 -25.24 1.91 7.42
CA TYR A 360 -25.61 0.90 8.41
C TYR A 360 -25.09 -0.49 8.00
N HIS A 361 -24.46 -1.20 8.93
CA HIS A 361 -23.96 -2.55 8.70
C HIS A 361 -25.09 -3.59 8.69
N GLN A 362 -25.06 -4.49 7.72
CA GLN A 362 -25.97 -5.64 7.63
C GLN A 362 -25.19 -6.91 7.96
N HIS A 363 -25.42 -7.49 9.13
CA HIS A 363 -24.74 -8.71 9.55
C HIS A 363 -25.02 -9.90 8.63
N GLY A 364 -23.97 -10.64 8.29
CA GLY A 364 -24.02 -11.88 7.53
C GLY A 364 -24.37 -11.72 6.05
N GLU A 365 -24.17 -12.80 5.28
CA GLU A 365 -24.46 -12.82 3.85
C GLU A 365 -25.96 -12.60 3.56
N GLN A 366 -26.25 -11.57 2.77
CA GLN A 366 -27.58 -11.26 2.30
C GLN A 366 -27.75 -11.70 0.84
N LYS A 367 -28.64 -12.67 0.54
CA LYS A 367 -28.92 -13.11 -0.85
C LYS A 367 -29.30 -11.95 -1.79
N HIS A 368 -29.88 -10.90 -1.24
CA HIS A 368 -30.31 -9.70 -1.95
C HIS A 368 -29.90 -8.46 -1.17
N ALA A 369 -28.60 -8.24 -0.99
CA ALA A 369 -28.04 -7.20 -0.12
C ALA A 369 -28.59 -5.81 -0.42
N THR A 370 -28.62 -5.37 -1.69
CA THR A 370 -29.17 -4.07 -2.10
C THR A 370 -30.67 -3.94 -1.74
N ALA A 371 -31.47 -4.99 -1.99
CA ALA A 371 -32.89 -4.95 -1.64
C ALA A 371 -33.11 -4.99 -0.12
N SER A 372 -32.25 -5.67 0.62
CA SER A 372 -32.25 -5.67 2.08
C SER A 372 -31.91 -4.30 2.63
N TRP A 373 -30.85 -3.67 2.12
CA TRP A 373 -30.43 -2.31 2.49
C TRP A 373 -31.54 -1.28 2.20
N LEU A 374 -32.14 -1.30 1.00
CA LEU A 374 -33.26 -0.42 0.65
C LEU A 374 -34.48 -0.63 1.57
N ARG A 375 -34.75 -1.86 1.98
CA ARG A 375 -35.82 -2.19 2.91
C ARG A 375 -35.54 -1.66 4.32
N GLN A 376 -34.26 -1.74 4.75
CA GLN A 376 -33.81 -1.17 6.02
C GLN A 376 -33.91 0.37 5.99
N LEU A 377 -33.44 1.00 4.92
CA LEU A 377 -33.61 2.45 4.73
C LEU A 377 -35.09 2.89 4.79
N ALA A 378 -35.98 2.12 4.18
CA ALA A 378 -37.43 2.44 4.20
C ALA A 378 -38.06 2.24 5.59
N ARG A 379 -37.58 1.28 6.39
CA ARG A 379 -38.15 0.97 7.73
C ARG A 379 -37.54 1.82 8.84
N HIS A 380 -36.24 2.12 8.74
CA HIS A 380 -35.43 2.80 9.75
C HIS A 380 -34.59 3.95 9.15
N PRO A 381 -35.23 4.93 8.47
CA PRO A 381 -34.49 5.97 7.75
C PRO A 381 -33.60 6.80 8.69
N GLY A 382 -34.02 7.02 9.93
CA GLY A 382 -33.23 7.79 10.90
C GLY A 382 -31.92 7.07 11.34
N GLU A 383 -31.95 5.75 11.41
CA GLU A 383 -30.73 4.96 11.71
C GLU A 383 -29.77 4.96 10.52
N VAL A 384 -30.26 4.57 9.33
CA VAL A 384 -29.42 4.49 8.12
C VAL A 384 -28.80 5.84 7.80
N LEU A 385 -29.62 6.90 7.70
CA LEU A 385 -29.14 8.26 7.42
C LEU A 385 -28.30 8.86 8.56
N GLY A 386 -28.41 8.34 9.76
CA GLY A 386 -27.57 8.74 10.90
C GLY A 386 -26.10 8.32 10.74
N PHE A 387 -25.82 7.21 10.03
CA PHE A 387 -24.49 6.79 9.66
C PHE A 387 -23.91 7.63 8.51
N ASP A 388 -24.75 8.02 7.55
CA ASP A 388 -24.34 8.80 6.37
C ASP A 388 -24.16 10.30 6.68
N ASP A 389 -24.45 10.75 7.91
CA ASP A 389 -24.32 12.15 8.31
C ASP A 389 -22.85 12.55 8.46
N ALA A 390 -22.37 13.41 7.58
CA ALA A 390 -20.98 13.85 7.55
C ALA A 390 -20.60 14.85 8.68
N ARG A 391 -21.57 15.41 9.42
CA ARG A 391 -21.27 16.40 10.47
C ARG A 391 -20.50 15.78 11.62
N HIS A 392 -19.29 16.30 11.88
CA HIS A 392 -18.41 15.81 12.95
C HIS A 392 -18.13 14.30 12.87
N TRP A 393 -18.18 13.72 11.67
CA TRP A 393 -18.01 12.28 11.50
C TRP A 393 -16.65 11.79 12.02
N SER A 394 -15.57 12.51 11.75
CA SER A 394 -14.22 12.19 12.22
C SER A 394 -14.08 12.23 13.76
N GLU A 395 -14.97 12.95 14.46
CA GLU A 395 -14.96 13.07 15.92
C GLU A 395 -15.82 12.02 16.62
N ARG A 396 -16.65 11.28 15.87
CA ARG A 396 -17.62 10.32 16.40
C ARG A 396 -17.55 8.93 15.76
N THR A 397 -16.55 8.70 14.89
CA THR A 397 -16.38 7.44 14.15
C THR A 397 -14.95 6.93 14.23
N VAL A 398 -14.79 5.63 14.45
CA VAL A 398 -13.55 4.90 14.22
C VAL A 398 -13.81 3.80 13.20
N ILE A 399 -12.93 3.65 12.22
CA ILE A 399 -12.97 2.53 11.28
C ILE A 399 -12.12 1.39 11.85
N MET A 400 -12.71 0.21 11.93
CA MET A 400 -11.99 -1.04 12.21
C MET A 400 -11.49 -1.59 10.88
N LEU A 401 -10.20 -1.44 10.65
CA LEU A 401 -9.49 -2.02 9.51
C LEU A 401 -9.16 -3.47 9.86
N CYS A 402 -9.84 -4.40 9.22
CA CYS A 402 -9.73 -5.82 9.51
C CYS A 402 -9.14 -6.55 8.30
N MET A 403 -8.18 -7.43 8.52
CA MET A 403 -7.41 -8.12 7.48
C MET A 403 -7.19 -9.59 7.85
N GLN A 404 -7.05 -10.47 6.85
CA GLN A 404 -6.81 -11.89 7.10
C GLN A 404 -5.72 -12.48 6.19
N THR A 405 -5.03 -13.50 6.72
CA THR A 405 -4.06 -14.33 5.96
C THR A 405 -4.71 -15.50 5.20
N THR A 406 -6.02 -15.52 5.08
CA THR A 406 -6.75 -16.60 4.37
C THR A 406 -6.42 -16.61 2.88
N ASP A 407 -6.36 -17.81 2.28
CA ASP A 407 -6.13 -17.95 0.83
C ASP A 407 -7.40 -17.63 0.05
N THR A 408 -7.63 -16.34 -0.14
CA THR A 408 -8.72 -15.80 -0.95
C THR A 408 -8.17 -14.92 -2.06
N SER A 409 -8.76 -14.97 -3.25
CA SER A 409 -8.29 -14.20 -4.41
C SER A 409 -9.39 -13.90 -5.42
N ILE A 410 -9.10 -13.01 -6.34
CA ILE A 410 -9.85 -12.76 -7.55
C ILE A 410 -8.91 -12.89 -8.75
N GLU A 411 -9.47 -13.03 -9.95
CA GLU A 411 -8.73 -13.05 -11.19
C GLU A 411 -8.94 -11.75 -11.96
N LEU A 412 -7.87 -11.22 -12.54
CA LEU A 412 -7.89 -10.02 -13.39
C LEU A 412 -7.83 -10.44 -14.87
N TYR A 413 -8.56 -9.76 -15.72
CA TYR A 413 -8.54 -9.99 -17.16
C TYR A 413 -8.86 -8.72 -17.95
N TRP A 414 -8.44 -8.69 -19.21
CA TRP A 414 -8.68 -7.56 -20.08
C TRP A 414 -9.89 -7.81 -20.98
N HIS A 415 -10.87 -6.90 -20.97
CA HIS A 415 -12.04 -6.96 -21.81
C HIS A 415 -12.52 -5.55 -22.17
N ASP A 416 -13.02 -5.34 -23.41
CA ASP A 416 -13.58 -4.06 -23.89
C ASP A 416 -12.71 -2.82 -23.59
N GLY A 417 -11.38 -2.98 -23.62
CA GLY A 417 -10.45 -1.88 -23.40
C GLY A 417 -10.21 -1.50 -21.94
N LEU A 418 -10.71 -2.31 -20.99
CA LEU A 418 -10.60 -2.10 -19.55
C LEU A 418 -10.06 -3.35 -18.83
N LEU A 419 -9.49 -3.15 -17.66
CA LEU A 419 -9.18 -4.23 -16.73
C LEU A 419 -10.43 -4.56 -15.92
N HIS A 420 -10.78 -5.84 -15.88
CA HIS A 420 -11.91 -6.41 -15.15
C HIS A 420 -11.45 -7.41 -14.09
N SER A 421 -12.35 -7.75 -13.17
CA SER A 421 -12.15 -8.84 -12.23
C SER A 421 -13.26 -9.89 -12.33
N ARG A 422 -12.96 -11.10 -11.86
CA ARG A 422 -13.94 -12.16 -11.63
C ARG A 422 -13.53 -12.99 -10.41
N HIS A 423 -14.49 -13.66 -9.82
CA HIS A 423 -14.23 -14.56 -8.70
C HIS A 423 -13.29 -15.69 -9.12
N SER A 424 -12.30 -15.98 -8.28
CA SER A 424 -11.52 -17.21 -8.35
C SER A 424 -12.30 -18.39 -7.75
N SER A 425 -11.66 -19.54 -7.59
CA SER A 425 -12.24 -20.68 -6.85
C SER A 425 -12.45 -20.37 -5.35
N THR A 426 -11.71 -19.43 -4.81
CA THR A 426 -11.74 -19.01 -3.39
C THR A 426 -11.88 -17.47 -3.30
N PRO A 427 -13.06 -16.90 -3.63
CA PRO A 427 -13.24 -15.45 -3.61
C PRO A 427 -13.18 -14.92 -2.17
N PRO A 428 -12.72 -13.66 -1.97
CA PRO A 428 -12.73 -13.05 -0.66
C PRO A 428 -14.17 -12.88 -0.15
N PRO A 429 -14.46 -13.29 1.10
CA PRO A 429 -15.78 -13.07 1.69
C PRO A 429 -16.00 -11.58 1.95
N VAL A 430 -17.24 -11.12 1.79
CA VAL A 430 -17.64 -9.76 2.19
C VAL A 430 -17.96 -9.71 3.68
N HIS A 431 -18.45 -10.80 4.24
CA HIS A 431 -18.85 -10.93 5.64
C HIS A 431 -17.95 -11.95 6.35
N ILE A 432 -17.26 -11.51 7.40
CA ILE A 432 -16.31 -12.33 8.15
C ILE A 432 -16.80 -12.42 9.61
N PRO A 433 -17.38 -13.56 10.03
CA PRO A 433 -18.07 -13.67 11.33
C PRO A 433 -17.24 -13.33 12.56
N VAL A 434 -15.95 -13.66 12.57
CA VAL A 434 -15.05 -13.33 13.69
C VAL A 434 -14.86 -11.81 13.80
N ILE A 435 -14.75 -11.11 12.67
CA ILE A 435 -14.62 -9.64 12.60
C ILE A 435 -15.93 -8.99 13.08
N GLU A 436 -17.05 -9.37 12.49
CA GLU A 436 -18.37 -8.82 12.85
C GLU A 436 -18.68 -9.01 14.35
N SER A 437 -18.41 -10.20 14.90
CA SER A 437 -18.61 -10.47 16.32
C SER A 437 -17.69 -9.64 17.23
N PHE A 438 -16.45 -9.39 16.81
CA PHE A 438 -15.51 -8.58 17.57
C PHE A 438 -15.93 -7.09 17.55
N VAL A 439 -16.25 -6.57 16.37
CA VAL A 439 -16.62 -5.16 16.18
C VAL A 439 -17.94 -4.85 16.87
N ASP A 440 -18.94 -5.75 16.85
CA ASP A 440 -20.18 -5.63 17.60
C ASP A 440 -19.94 -5.46 19.13
N ARG A 441 -18.98 -6.21 19.70
CA ARG A 441 -18.61 -6.04 21.10
C ARG A 441 -17.95 -4.68 21.36
N VAL A 442 -17.08 -4.23 20.44
CA VAL A 442 -16.46 -2.90 20.53
C VAL A 442 -17.53 -1.81 20.47
N ALA A 443 -18.44 -1.87 19.49
CA ALA A 443 -19.52 -0.90 19.33
C ALA A 443 -20.41 -0.80 20.59
N ARG A 444 -20.82 -1.93 21.15
CA ARG A 444 -21.60 -1.96 22.41
C ARG A 444 -20.85 -1.32 23.58
N LYS A 445 -19.54 -1.62 23.76
CA LYS A 445 -18.74 -1.00 24.83
C LYS A 445 -18.59 0.51 24.65
N MET A 446 -18.48 0.96 23.40
CA MET A 446 -18.40 2.38 23.06
C MET A 446 -19.76 3.08 23.10
N GLY A 447 -20.87 2.35 23.31
CA GLY A 447 -22.22 2.91 23.22
C GLY A 447 -22.55 3.47 21.84
N SER A 448 -22.07 2.79 20.81
CA SER A 448 -22.11 3.21 19.40
C SER A 448 -22.84 2.16 18.56
N GLY A 449 -23.24 2.54 17.34
CA GLY A 449 -23.76 1.61 16.35
C GLY A 449 -22.67 1.11 15.41
N GLU A 450 -22.98 0.06 14.66
CA GLU A 450 -22.12 -0.51 13.63
C GLU A 450 -22.47 0.00 12.24
N GLY A 451 -21.49 0.49 11.54
CA GLY A 451 -21.55 0.82 10.12
C GLY A 451 -20.60 -0.07 9.29
N ALA A 452 -20.81 -0.04 7.99
CA ALA A 452 -19.92 -0.67 7.01
C ALA A 452 -19.72 0.29 5.84
N LEU A 453 -18.74 0.02 5.00
CA LEU A 453 -18.68 0.73 3.73
C LEU A 453 -19.91 0.39 2.88
N LEU A 454 -20.41 1.38 2.15
CA LEU A 454 -21.59 1.23 1.28
C LEU A 454 -21.44 0.08 0.27
N PHE A 455 -20.21 -0.18 -0.17
CA PHE A 455 -19.89 -1.29 -1.08
C PHE A 455 -20.09 -2.65 -0.40
N GLU A 456 -19.71 -2.81 0.85
CA GLU A 456 -19.93 -4.05 1.62
C GLU A 456 -21.44 -4.25 1.88
N ALA A 457 -22.18 -3.17 2.15
CA ALA A 457 -23.64 -3.21 2.31
C ALA A 457 -24.38 -3.69 1.04
N ILE A 458 -23.72 -3.69 -0.11
CA ILE A 458 -24.25 -4.22 -1.37
C ILE A 458 -23.52 -5.48 -1.86
N ASN A 459 -22.84 -6.20 -0.95
CA ASN A 459 -22.04 -7.40 -1.22
C ASN A 459 -20.88 -7.18 -2.21
N ARG A 460 -20.12 -6.10 -2.03
CA ARG A 460 -18.91 -5.81 -2.77
C ARG A 460 -17.76 -5.57 -1.80
N ASN A 461 -16.61 -6.12 -2.10
CA ASN A 461 -15.42 -5.89 -1.29
C ASN A 461 -14.88 -4.47 -1.47
N ALA A 462 -14.24 -3.95 -0.42
CA ALA A 462 -13.41 -2.76 -0.49
C ALA A 462 -12.02 -3.11 0.06
N SER A 463 -10.96 -2.59 -0.55
CA SER A 463 -9.60 -2.87 -0.10
C SER A 463 -8.73 -1.62 -0.18
N ALA A 464 -8.05 -1.31 0.92
CA ALA A 464 -6.95 -0.36 0.98
C ALA A 464 -5.58 -1.04 0.73
N HIS A 465 -5.56 -2.39 0.61
CA HIS A 465 -4.36 -3.20 0.50
C HIS A 465 -4.44 -4.19 -0.67
N PHE A 466 -4.87 -3.69 -1.83
CA PHE A 466 -4.95 -4.49 -3.05
C PHE A 466 -3.55 -4.90 -3.54
N VAL A 467 -3.28 -6.21 -3.59
CA VAL A 467 -2.00 -6.82 -3.96
C VAL A 467 -2.20 -8.02 -4.88
N GLY A 468 -1.11 -8.65 -5.33
CA GLY A 468 -1.21 -9.81 -6.24
C GLY A 468 -1.59 -9.44 -7.68
N GLY A 469 -1.87 -10.45 -8.49
CA GLY A 469 -2.20 -10.32 -9.92
C GLY A 469 -1.00 -10.47 -10.86
N ILE A 470 0.24 -10.47 -10.34
CA ILE A 470 1.47 -10.76 -11.11
C ILE A 470 2.36 -11.67 -10.23
N PRO A 471 1.91 -12.88 -9.91
CA PRO A 471 2.50 -13.68 -8.85
C PRO A 471 3.90 -14.19 -9.18
N ILE A 472 4.72 -14.31 -8.12
CA ILE A 472 6.02 -14.98 -8.17
C ILE A 472 5.82 -16.49 -8.41
N GLY A 473 6.64 -17.09 -9.25
CA GLY A 473 6.73 -18.54 -9.48
C GLY A 473 8.07 -18.95 -10.04
N GLU A 474 8.40 -20.23 -9.99
CA GLU A 474 9.67 -20.75 -10.51
C GLU A 474 9.66 -20.88 -12.04
N SER A 475 8.50 -20.94 -12.65
CA SER A 475 8.33 -21.03 -14.11
C SER A 475 7.14 -20.21 -14.59
N SER A 476 7.03 -20.01 -15.89
CA SER A 476 5.90 -19.32 -16.53
C SER A 476 4.55 -20.02 -16.36
N GLU A 477 4.55 -21.28 -15.96
CA GLU A 477 3.35 -22.05 -15.64
C GLU A 477 2.88 -21.87 -14.18
N SER A 478 3.76 -21.37 -13.30
CA SER A 478 3.47 -21.19 -11.87
C SER A 478 3.44 -19.73 -11.42
N GLY A 479 3.98 -18.80 -12.23
CA GLY A 479 3.99 -17.38 -11.92
C GLY A 479 4.12 -16.49 -13.14
N ALA A 480 3.91 -15.22 -12.97
CA ALA A 480 4.11 -14.20 -14.01
C ALA A 480 5.52 -13.60 -13.96
N VAL A 481 6.13 -13.58 -12.78
CA VAL A 481 7.53 -13.19 -12.56
C VAL A 481 8.29 -14.30 -11.87
N ASP A 482 9.60 -14.35 -12.13
CA ASP A 482 10.48 -15.27 -11.42
C ASP A 482 10.80 -14.79 -9.99
N PRO A 483 11.48 -15.59 -9.15
CA PRO A 483 11.82 -15.19 -7.79
C PRO A 483 12.80 -14.00 -7.68
N TYR A 484 13.40 -13.55 -8.80
CA TYR A 484 14.19 -12.32 -8.91
C TYR A 484 13.37 -11.12 -9.40
N LEU A 485 12.03 -11.28 -9.48
CA LEU A 485 11.05 -10.31 -9.96
C LEU A 485 11.22 -9.91 -11.44
N ARG A 486 11.79 -10.79 -12.27
CA ARG A 486 11.89 -10.62 -13.73
C ARG A 486 10.61 -11.17 -14.39
N LEU A 487 10.04 -10.40 -15.31
CA LEU A 487 8.81 -10.81 -16.02
C LEU A 487 9.10 -11.91 -17.04
N PHE A 488 8.45 -13.06 -16.93
CA PHE A 488 8.61 -14.16 -17.88
C PHE A 488 8.26 -13.72 -19.31
N GLY A 489 9.07 -14.14 -20.27
CA GLY A 489 8.90 -13.81 -21.68
C GLY A 489 9.39 -12.42 -22.09
N GLN A 490 9.88 -11.59 -21.15
CA GLN A 490 10.34 -10.21 -21.43
C GLN A 490 11.67 -9.91 -20.73
N PRO A 491 12.80 -10.34 -21.28
CA PRO A 491 14.11 -10.00 -20.73
C PRO A 491 14.29 -8.47 -20.61
N GLY A 492 14.79 -8.00 -19.46
CA GLY A 492 14.95 -6.58 -19.16
C GLY A 492 13.71 -5.90 -18.59
N LEU A 493 12.59 -6.62 -18.42
CA LEU A 493 11.39 -6.11 -17.76
C LEU A 493 11.19 -6.79 -16.41
N HIS A 494 10.95 -5.98 -15.38
CA HIS A 494 10.80 -6.41 -13.99
C HIS A 494 9.51 -5.84 -13.41
N VAL A 495 9.00 -6.46 -12.33
CA VAL A 495 7.84 -5.93 -11.58
C VAL A 495 8.21 -5.87 -10.09
N MET A 496 8.14 -4.68 -9.49
CA MET A 496 8.56 -4.46 -8.10
C MET A 496 7.54 -3.63 -7.32
N ASP A 497 6.36 -4.16 -7.14
CA ASP A 497 5.31 -3.57 -6.27
C ASP A 497 4.46 -4.66 -5.62
N GLY A 498 3.34 -4.27 -5.01
CA GLY A 498 2.44 -5.22 -4.35
C GLY A 498 1.83 -6.28 -5.27
N SER A 499 1.90 -6.10 -6.59
CA SER A 499 1.34 -7.08 -7.55
C SER A 499 2.04 -8.43 -7.53
N VAL A 500 3.29 -8.49 -7.09
CA VAL A 500 4.08 -9.73 -7.03
C VAL A 500 3.76 -10.61 -5.83
N MET A 501 3.03 -10.09 -4.85
CA MET A 501 2.69 -10.82 -3.62
C MET A 501 1.69 -11.94 -3.90
N PRO A 502 2.06 -13.22 -3.68
CA PRO A 502 1.19 -14.33 -4.05
C PRO A 502 0.17 -14.69 -2.97
N ALA A 503 0.29 -14.14 -1.75
CA ALA A 503 -0.53 -14.45 -0.59
C ALA A 503 -1.04 -13.18 0.10
N ASN A 504 -2.13 -13.29 0.86
CA ASN A 504 -2.63 -12.22 1.72
C ASN A 504 -1.72 -12.05 2.94
N PRO A 505 -1.12 -10.87 3.16
CA PRO A 505 -0.24 -10.66 4.31
C PRO A 505 -0.99 -10.61 5.66
N GLY A 506 -2.30 -10.39 5.68
CA GLY A 506 -3.09 -10.27 6.90
C GLY A 506 -2.74 -9.07 7.77
N VAL A 507 -1.88 -8.18 7.27
CA VAL A 507 -1.45 -6.90 7.84
C VAL A 507 -1.20 -5.90 6.73
N ASN A 508 -0.88 -4.66 7.07
CA ASN A 508 -0.58 -3.59 6.10
C ASN A 508 0.62 -3.97 5.22
N PRO A 509 0.52 -3.96 3.88
CA PRO A 509 1.53 -4.57 2.98
C PRO A 509 2.76 -3.69 2.72
N SER A 510 2.75 -2.41 3.12
CA SER A 510 3.78 -1.44 2.72
C SER A 510 5.20 -1.86 3.08
N LEU A 511 5.42 -2.40 4.29
CA LEU A 511 6.72 -2.89 4.73
C LEU A 511 7.16 -4.11 3.91
N THR A 512 6.25 -5.04 3.64
CA THR A 512 6.52 -6.25 2.87
C THR A 512 6.87 -5.93 1.42
N ILE A 513 6.14 -5.00 0.79
CA ILE A 513 6.44 -4.52 -0.57
C ILE A 513 7.85 -3.91 -0.63
N THR A 514 8.18 -3.09 0.37
CA THR A 514 9.51 -2.47 0.49
C THR A 514 10.60 -3.54 0.63
N ALA A 515 10.39 -4.54 1.50
CA ALA A 515 11.35 -5.62 1.73
C ALA A 515 11.55 -6.52 0.50
N LEU A 516 10.47 -6.85 -0.24
CA LEU A 516 10.58 -7.60 -1.50
C LEU A 516 11.38 -6.85 -2.55
N ALA A 517 11.19 -5.53 -2.65
CA ALA A 517 11.98 -4.69 -3.56
C ALA A 517 13.44 -4.57 -3.10
N GLU A 518 13.72 -4.40 -1.80
CA GLU A 518 15.09 -4.42 -1.24
C GLU A 518 15.79 -5.74 -1.56
N ARG A 519 15.09 -6.87 -1.37
CA ARG A 519 15.61 -8.18 -1.72
C ARG A 519 15.95 -8.28 -3.21
N ALA A 520 15.02 -7.93 -4.09
CA ALA A 520 15.25 -8.00 -5.53
C ALA A 520 16.43 -7.13 -5.96
N MET A 521 16.50 -5.90 -5.46
CA MET A 521 17.59 -4.98 -5.78
C MET A 521 18.92 -5.36 -5.14
N SER A 522 18.93 -6.09 -4.02
CA SER A 522 20.18 -6.60 -3.43
C SER A 522 20.89 -7.59 -4.34
N MET A 523 20.17 -8.31 -5.19
CA MET A 523 20.71 -9.28 -6.15
C MET A 523 21.09 -8.69 -7.52
N TRP A 524 20.78 -7.41 -7.77
CA TRP A 524 21.21 -6.75 -9.00
C TRP A 524 22.72 -6.50 -9.00
N PRO A 525 23.43 -6.63 -10.15
CA PRO A 525 24.86 -6.26 -10.26
C PRO A 525 25.05 -4.74 -10.12
N ASN A 526 26.25 -4.29 -9.79
CA ASN A 526 26.65 -2.92 -10.07
C ASN A 526 26.77 -2.70 -11.58
N LYS A 527 26.61 -1.48 -12.03
CA LYS A 527 26.67 -1.16 -13.46
C LYS A 527 28.03 -1.51 -14.05
N GLY A 528 28.03 -2.42 -15.01
CA GLY A 528 29.23 -2.92 -15.68
C GLY A 528 29.73 -4.27 -15.15
N ASP A 529 29.23 -4.73 -14.02
CA ASP A 529 29.52 -6.07 -13.50
C ASP A 529 28.66 -7.14 -14.21
N ALA A 530 29.12 -8.38 -14.16
CA ALA A 530 28.34 -9.51 -14.66
C ALA A 530 27.12 -9.76 -13.78
N ASP A 531 25.97 -10.02 -14.41
CA ASP A 531 24.78 -10.46 -13.69
C ASP A 531 24.95 -11.90 -13.20
N THR A 532 24.96 -12.10 -11.88
CA THR A 532 25.13 -13.40 -11.23
C THR A 532 23.83 -14.15 -11.04
N ARG A 533 22.69 -13.53 -11.32
CA ARG A 533 21.39 -14.20 -11.26
C ARG A 533 21.31 -15.30 -12.33
N PRO A 534 20.77 -16.49 -12.01
CA PRO A 534 20.55 -17.53 -13.01
C PRO A 534 19.75 -17.00 -14.22
N PRO A 535 19.87 -17.61 -15.40
CA PRO A 535 19.07 -17.24 -16.56
C PRO A 535 17.56 -17.21 -16.25
N LEU A 536 16.81 -16.31 -16.88
CA LEU A 536 15.37 -16.25 -16.74
C LEU A 536 14.71 -17.59 -17.07
N GLY A 537 13.88 -18.11 -16.17
CA GLY A 537 13.23 -19.43 -16.30
C GLY A 537 14.06 -20.62 -15.78
N SER A 538 15.23 -20.37 -15.20
CA SER A 538 15.94 -21.37 -14.40
C SER A 538 15.30 -21.47 -13.00
N GLY A 539 15.49 -22.63 -12.32
CA GLY A 539 15.10 -22.80 -10.93
C GLY A 539 15.73 -21.72 -10.03
N TYR A 540 15.07 -21.46 -8.89
CA TYR A 540 15.57 -20.48 -7.95
C TYR A 540 16.86 -20.94 -7.26
N GLU A 541 17.83 -20.04 -7.17
CA GLU A 541 19.05 -20.20 -6.39
C GLU A 541 19.22 -18.97 -5.48
N ARG A 542 19.42 -19.19 -4.19
CA ARG A 542 19.73 -18.10 -3.26
C ARG A 542 21.16 -17.64 -3.50
N ILE A 543 21.31 -16.47 -4.08
CA ILE A 543 22.61 -15.85 -4.37
C ILE A 543 22.99 -14.83 -3.28
N ALA A 544 24.31 -14.60 -3.15
CA ALA A 544 24.81 -13.58 -2.23
C ALA A 544 24.36 -12.17 -2.67
N PRO A 545 23.99 -11.29 -1.74
CA PRO A 545 23.71 -9.90 -2.06
C PRO A 545 24.93 -9.18 -2.61
N VAL A 546 24.71 -8.30 -3.57
CA VAL A 546 25.73 -7.42 -4.18
C VAL A 546 25.68 -6.06 -3.50
N MET A 547 26.72 -5.69 -2.76
CA MET A 547 26.83 -4.34 -2.18
C MET A 547 26.94 -3.29 -3.29
N PRO A 548 26.23 -2.17 -3.19
CA PRO A 548 26.38 -1.08 -4.13
C PRO A 548 27.74 -0.38 -3.97
N ASP A 549 28.32 0.09 -5.09
CA ASP A 549 29.59 0.83 -5.10
C ASP A 549 29.49 2.19 -4.41
N ARG A 550 28.28 2.76 -4.32
CA ARG A 550 28.04 4.14 -3.84
C ARG A 550 26.89 4.21 -2.83
N PRO A 551 26.96 3.49 -1.70
CA PRO A 551 25.91 3.59 -0.69
C PRO A 551 25.83 5.03 -0.19
N VAL A 552 24.65 5.65 -0.25
CA VAL A 552 24.48 7.07 0.08
C VAL A 552 24.41 7.31 1.57
N VAL A 553 23.86 6.38 2.33
CA VAL A 553 23.74 6.48 3.79
C VAL A 553 25.06 6.04 4.43
N PRO A 554 25.70 6.91 5.24
CA PRO A 554 26.99 6.59 5.85
C PRO A 554 26.87 5.48 6.89
N ALA A 555 27.99 4.77 7.10
CA ALA A 555 28.11 3.74 8.12
C ALA A 555 27.80 4.30 9.52
N GLY A 556 27.09 3.51 10.34
CA GLY A 556 26.66 3.88 11.68
C GLY A 556 25.34 4.69 11.73
N ALA A 557 24.82 5.17 10.61
CA ALA A 557 23.50 5.81 10.60
C ALA A 557 22.37 4.76 10.73
N PRO A 558 21.20 5.11 11.31
CA PRO A 558 20.06 4.18 11.44
C PRO A 558 19.66 3.52 10.11
N GLY A 559 19.62 4.27 9.02
CA GLY A 559 19.26 3.79 7.68
C GLY A 559 20.41 3.18 6.87
N GLU A 560 21.59 2.95 7.45
CA GLU A 560 22.73 2.29 6.78
C GLU A 560 22.31 0.99 6.08
N LEU A 561 22.79 0.77 4.86
CA LEU A 561 22.53 -0.48 4.16
C LEU A 561 23.34 -1.64 4.76
N ARG A 562 22.62 -2.65 5.26
CA ARG A 562 23.19 -3.87 5.85
C ARG A 562 22.55 -5.08 5.18
N LEU A 563 23.32 -5.79 4.36
CA LEU A 563 22.82 -6.94 3.59
C LEU A 563 23.12 -8.30 4.25
N ASP A 564 23.94 -8.31 5.31
CA ASP A 564 24.44 -9.51 6.01
C ASP A 564 23.86 -9.67 7.43
N ALA A 565 22.94 -8.82 7.81
CA ALA A 565 22.35 -8.82 9.15
C ALA A 565 21.55 -10.10 9.41
N ARG A 566 22.17 -11.10 10.02
CA ARG A 566 21.52 -12.36 10.45
C ARG A 566 20.65 -12.21 11.69
N GLN A 567 20.68 -11.09 12.38
CA GLN A 567 19.84 -10.73 13.51
C GLN A 567 19.27 -9.33 13.24
N ALA A 568 18.15 -9.33 12.58
CA ALA A 568 17.36 -8.14 12.51
C ALA A 568 16.77 -7.86 13.90
N ASP A 569 17.01 -6.66 14.44
CA ASP A 569 16.16 -6.05 15.46
C ASP A 569 14.79 -5.68 14.84
N VAL A 570 14.29 -6.56 13.96
CA VAL A 570 12.94 -6.43 13.42
C VAL A 570 12.03 -6.40 14.62
N ILE A 571 11.20 -5.39 14.72
CA ILE A 571 10.10 -5.38 15.69
C ILE A 571 9.39 -6.71 15.48
N PRO A 572 9.50 -7.68 16.41
CA PRO A 572 9.13 -9.06 16.14
C PRO A 572 7.70 -9.11 15.64
N ALA A 573 7.48 -9.91 14.61
CA ALA A 573 6.15 -10.44 14.34
C ALA A 573 5.62 -11.00 15.66
N TYR A 574 4.37 -10.74 15.97
CA TYR A 574 3.79 -11.08 17.26
C TYR A 574 4.03 -12.52 17.63
N PRO A 575 4.18 -12.83 18.94
CA PRO A 575 4.27 -14.20 19.39
C PRO A 575 2.93 -14.90 19.12
N TYR A 576 2.93 -15.79 18.19
CA TYR A 576 1.88 -16.76 17.95
C TYR A 576 2.41 -18.15 18.25
#